data_9ddc39fbe6770289c243c9ad1c9bc781
#
_entry.id   9ddc39fbe6770289c243c9ad1c9bc781
#
_cell.length_a   1.000
_cell.length_b   1.000
_cell.length_c   1.000
_cell.angle_alpha   90.00
_cell.angle_beta   90.00
_cell.angle_gamma   90.00
#
_symmetry.space_group_name_H-M   'P 1'
#
loop_
_entity.id
_entity.type
_entity.pdbx_description
1 polymer ?
#
loop_
_entity_poly.entity_id
_entity_poly.type
_entity_poly.pdbx_seq_one_letter_code
_entity_poly.pdbx_strand_id
1 'polypeptide(L)'
;MFTRRHFLAAAGALSAVPMAAQAHHGWGGFDREKVLDHTGPVARSTYANPHGTLYMVKDGQELTIELAPTSRLQARGLSAEDVAPGKTLRVYAYQNRGNPNVYRAEWVEVAGRRIELR
;
A
#
# COMPACT_ATOMS: atom_id res chain seq x y z
N MET A 1 37.84 14.07 -38.72
CA MET A 1 36.68 14.42 -38.99
C MET A 1 35.65 13.51 -38.74
N PHE A 2 35.71 12.44 -38.54
CA PHE A 2 34.71 11.54 -38.37
C PHE A 2 34.46 11.34 -36.99
N THR A 3 34.72 12.11 -36.15
CA THR A 3 34.56 11.81 -34.80
C THR A 3 33.27 12.23 -34.28
N ARG A 4 32.48 12.90 -34.99
CA ARG A 4 31.32 13.34 -34.37
C ARG A 4 30.26 12.38 -34.23
N ARG A 5 30.30 11.26 -34.73
CA ARG A 5 29.19 10.42 -34.64
C ARG A 5 29.05 9.82 -33.33
N HIS A 6 29.88 9.94 -32.42
CA HIS A 6 29.74 9.16 -31.25
C HIS A 6 28.84 9.71 -30.21
N PHE A 7 28.45 10.92 -30.23
CA PHE A 7 27.69 11.35 -29.15
C PHE A 7 26.29 11.03 -29.20
N LEU A 8 25.75 10.58 -30.23
CA LEU A 8 24.35 10.35 -30.26
C LEU A 8 23.86 9.26 -29.39
N ALA A 9 24.70 8.37 -29.00
CA ALA A 9 24.21 7.21 -28.29
C ALA A 9 23.85 7.47 -26.87
N ALA A 10 24.24 8.56 -26.29
CA ALA A 10 24.06 8.69 -24.89
C ALA A 10 22.73 9.20 -24.50
N ALA A 11 21.94 9.74 -25.35
CA ALA A 11 20.77 10.44 -24.90
C ALA A 11 19.61 9.57 -24.59
N GLY A 12 19.52 8.39 -25.09
CA GLY A 12 18.30 7.63 -24.93
C GLY A 12 18.17 6.86 -23.66
N ALA A 13 19.22 6.73 -22.91
CA ALA A 13 19.15 5.83 -21.77
C ALA A 13 18.44 6.40 -20.56
N LEU A 14 18.24 7.70 -20.51
CA LEU A 14 17.72 8.26 -19.29
C LEU A 14 16.24 8.22 -19.13
N SER A 15 15.52 8.00 -20.16
CA SER A 15 14.08 8.15 -20.08
C SER A 15 13.39 7.01 -19.38
N ALA A 16 14.05 5.88 -19.15
CA ALA A 16 13.36 4.76 -18.55
C ALA A 16 13.24 4.83 -17.04
N VAL A 17 14.06 5.62 -16.41
CA VAL A 17 14.12 5.59 -14.96
C VAL A 17 12.84 6.07 -14.26
N PRO A 18 12.21 7.14 -14.69
CA PRO A 18 11.04 7.63 -13.95
C PRO A 18 9.87 6.70 -13.97
N MET A 19 9.77 5.87 -14.99
CA MET A 19 8.63 4.97 -15.06
C MET A 19 8.69 3.88 -14.01
N ALA A 20 9.85 3.39 -13.72
CA ALA A 20 9.96 2.36 -12.72
C ALA A 20 9.61 2.86 -11.34
N ALA A 21 9.94 4.11 -11.05
CA ALA A 21 9.64 4.64 -9.74
C ALA A 21 8.15 4.79 -9.50
N GLN A 22 7.39 5.10 -10.52
CA GLN A 22 5.97 5.26 -10.34
C GLN A 22 5.24 3.96 -10.08
N ALA A 23 5.77 2.86 -10.53
CA ALA A 23 5.11 1.59 -10.35
C ALA A 23 5.00 1.19 -8.89
N HIS A 24 5.87 1.73 -8.03
CA HIS A 24 5.82 1.36 -6.63
C HIS A 24 4.66 1.95 -5.87
N HIS A 25 4.04 2.99 -6.38
CA HIS A 25 2.97 3.66 -5.66
C HIS A 25 1.59 3.28 -6.15
N GLY A 26 1.49 2.38 -7.12
CA GLY A 26 0.22 1.99 -7.68
C GLY A 26 -0.24 0.63 -7.20
N TRP A 27 -1.39 0.22 -7.68
CA TRP A 27 -1.96 -1.08 -7.36
C TRP A 27 -1.30 -2.22 -8.11
N GLY A 28 -0.48 -1.93 -9.11
CA GLY A 28 0.15 -2.96 -9.92
C GLY A 28 1.12 -3.86 -9.16
N GLY A 29 1.61 -3.42 -8.02
CA GLY A 29 2.48 -4.24 -7.17
C GLY A 29 1.75 -5.27 -6.34
N PHE A 30 0.42 -5.35 -6.42
CA PHE A 30 -0.38 -6.21 -5.56
C PHE A 30 -1.20 -7.18 -6.40
N ASP A 31 -1.30 -8.42 -5.93
CA ASP A 31 -1.96 -9.49 -6.65
C ASP A 31 -3.40 -9.61 -6.19
N ARG A 32 -4.33 -9.24 -7.06
CA ARG A 32 -5.75 -9.24 -6.71
C ARG A 32 -6.32 -10.65 -6.54
N GLU A 33 -5.60 -11.66 -6.96
CA GLU A 33 -6.03 -13.02 -6.75
C GLU A 33 -5.57 -13.58 -5.41
N LYS A 34 -4.67 -12.88 -4.72
CA LYS A 34 -4.20 -13.28 -3.40
C LYS A 34 -4.77 -12.35 -2.35
N VAL A 35 -5.93 -12.72 -1.87
CA VAL A 35 -6.73 -11.89 -0.97
C VAL A 35 -6.49 -12.26 0.48
N LEU A 36 -6.37 -11.23 1.31
CA LEU A 36 -6.43 -11.35 2.74
C LEU A 36 -7.77 -10.80 3.19
N ASP A 37 -8.56 -11.62 3.88
CA ASP A 37 -9.79 -11.18 4.54
C ASP A 37 -9.62 -11.57 6.00
N HIS A 38 -9.25 -10.61 6.83
CA HIS A 38 -8.82 -10.89 8.19
C HIS A 38 -9.47 -9.92 9.17
N THR A 39 -9.97 -10.46 10.27
CA THR A 39 -10.53 -9.67 11.36
C THR A 39 -9.71 -9.89 12.61
N GLY A 40 -9.29 -8.82 13.25
CA GLY A 40 -8.52 -8.92 14.48
C GLY A 40 -8.13 -7.56 15.01
N PRO A 41 -7.41 -7.53 16.13
CA PRO A 41 -6.98 -6.26 16.70
C PRO A 41 -5.79 -5.68 15.94
N VAL A 42 -5.73 -4.37 15.87
CA VAL A 42 -4.57 -3.66 15.36
C VAL A 42 -3.46 -3.76 16.40
N ALA A 43 -2.31 -4.28 16.03
CA ALA A 43 -1.16 -4.35 16.93
C ALA A 43 -0.45 -3.00 17.01
N ARG A 44 -0.22 -2.39 15.88
CA ARG A 44 0.40 -1.07 15.75
C ARG A 44 -0.18 -0.40 14.52
N SER A 45 -0.10 0.92 14.45
CA SER A 45 -0.52 1.65 13.27
C SER A 45 0.25 2.93 13.12
N THR A 46 0.33 3.43 11.89
CA THR A 46 0.78 4.78 11.61
C THR A 46 -0.27 5.45 10.73
N TYR A 47 -0.57 6.69 11.04
CA TYR A 47 -1.55 7.46 10.29
C TYR A 47 -0.82 8.67 9.73
N ALA A 48 -0.10 8.46 8.64
CA ALA A 48 0.80 9.45 8.09
C ALA A 48 0.95 9.26 6.58
N ASN A 49 1.55 10.22 5.91
CA ASN A 49 1.87 10.11 4.49
C ASN A 49 3.18 9.33 4.32
N PRO A 50 3.34 8.64 3.21
CA PRO A 50 2.51 8.64 2.00
C PRO A 50 1.22 7.86 2.12
N HIS A 51 1.05 7.01 3.12
CA HIS A 51 -0.19 6.26 3.36
C HIS A 51 -0.23 5.80 4.80
N GLY A 52 -1.43 5.56 5.31
CA GLY A 52 -1.57 4.92 6.60
C GLY A 52 -1.14 3.45 6.52
N THR A 53 -0.76 2.89 7.65
CA THR A 53 -0.29 1.50 7.73
C THR A 53 -0.83 0.85 8.99
N LEU A 54 -1.32 -0.38 8.85
CA LEU A 54 -1.69 -1.21 9.99
C LEU A 54 -0.72 -2.38 10.10
N TYR A 55 -0.47 -2.78 11.33
CA TYR A 55 0.25 -4.02 11.61
C TYR A 55 -0.68 -4.92 12.40
N MET A 56 -0.97 -6.09 11.85
CA MET A 56 -1.87 -7.07 12.46
C MET A 56 -1.19 -8.42 12.48
N VAL A 57 -1.58 -9.28 13.43
CA VAL A 57 -0.98 -10.60 13.55
C VAL A 57 -1.99 -11.63 13.07
N LYS A 58 -1.53 -12.54 12.20
CA LYS A 58 -2.32 -13.66 11.73
C LYS A 58 -1.44 -14.89 11.73
N ASP A 59 -1.90 -15.95 12.40
CA ASP A 59 -1.17 -17.21 12.51
C ASP A 59 0.27 -17.01 13.01
N GLY A 60 0.44 -16.13 13.99
CA GLY A 60 1.74 -15.85 14.57
C GLY A 60 2.64 -14.95 13.74
N GLN A 61 2.17 -14.46 12.61
CA GLN A 61 2.96 -13.66 11.70
C GLN A 61 2.44 -12.24 11.68
N GLU A 62 3.33 -11.25 11.82
CA GLU A 62 2.91 -9.86 11.68
C GLU A 62 2.78 -9.52 10.21
N LEU A 63 1.64 -8.97 9.85
CA LEU A 63 1.33 -8.51 8.50
C LEU A 63 1.35 -6.99 8.47
N THR A 64 1.90 -6.43 7.41
CA THR A 64 1.89 -5.00 7.15
C THR A 64 0.78 -4.71 6.13
N ILE A 65 -0.16 -3.87 6.48
CA ILE A 65 -1.30 -3.57 5.63
C ILE A 65 -1.30 -2.09 5.31
N GLU A 66 -1.02 -1.78 4.05
CA GLU A 66 -1.03 -0.40 3.58
C GLU A 66 -2.47 0.04 3.36
N LEU A 67 -2.79 1.23 3.81
CA LEU A 67 -4.09 1.83 3.62
C LEU A 67 -4.03 2.79 2.42
N ALA A 68 -4.54 3.99 2.60
CA ALA A 68 -4.52 5.03 1.57
C ALA A 68 -3.77 6.24 2.10
N PRO A 69 -3.51 7.24 1.27
CA PRO A 69 -3.00 8.51 1.80
C PRO A 69 -3.95 9.10 2.83
N THR A 70 -3.42 9.82 3.80
CA THR A 70 -4.22 10.32 4.90
C THR A 70 -5.37 11.21 4.45
N SER A 71 -5.19 11.97 3.37
CA SER A 71 -6.28 12.81 2.85
C SER A 71 -7.47 11.97 2.40
N ARG A 72 -7.21 10.81 1.79
CA ARG A 72 -8.29 9.92 1.39
C ARG A 72 -8.93 9.25 2.60
N LEU A 73 -8.13 8.82 3.55
CA LEU A 73 -8.66 8.21 4.76
C LEU A 73 -9.61 9.18 5.45
N GLN A 74 -9.22 10.44 5.58
CA GLN A 74 -10.05 11.44 6.19
C GLN A 74 -11.33 11.68 5.36
N ALA A 75 -11.20 11.78 4.06
CA ALA A 75 -12.35 12.00 3.19
C ALA A 75 -13.35 10.85 3.25
N ARG A 76 -12.87 9.63 3.47
CA ARG A 76 -13.73 8.46 3.56
C ARG A 76 -14.21 8.17 4.97
N GLY A 77 -13.79 8.96 5.94
CA GLY A 77 -14.27 8.84 7.32
C GLY A 77 -13.52 7.85 8.19
N LEU A 78 -12.30 7.50 7.82
CA LEU A 78 -11.44 6.65 8.65
C LEU A 78 -10.46 7.55 9.39
N SER A 79 -10.63 7.69 10.70
CA SER A 79 -9.78 8.54 11.52
C SER A 79 -8.59 7.77 12.09
N ALA A 80 -7.63 8.50 12.61
CA ALA A 80 -6.50 7.89 13.29
C ALA A 80 -6.95 7.06 14.49
N GLU A 81 -8.00 7.50 15.18
CA GLU A 81 -8.51 6.76 16.31
C GLU A 81 -9.14 5.44 15.89
N ASP A 82 -9.82 5.41 14.74
CA ASP A 82 -10.44 4.19 14.24
C ASP A 82 -9.43 3.06 14.03
N VAL A 83 -8.19 3.40 13.78
CA VAL A 83 -7.14 2.42 13.51
C VAL A 83 -6.09 2.34 14.62
N ALA A 84 -6.41 2.87 15.79
CA ALA A 84 -5.48 2.86 16.91
C ALA A 84 -5.22 1.44 17.40
N PRO A 85 -4.08 1.17 18.03
CA PRO A 85 -3.78 -0.14 18.57
C PRO A 85 -4.90 -0.64 19.49
N GLY A 86 -5.25 -1.90 19.33
CA GLY A 86 -6.32 -2.53 20.11
C GLY A 86 -7.68 -2.45 19.46
N LYS A 87 -7.89 -1.60 18.46
CA LYS A 87 -9.17 -1.58 17.75
C LYS A 87 -9.29 -2.82 16.88
N THR A 88 -10.46 -3.40 16.83
CA THR A 88 -10.71 -4.55 15.98
C THR A 88 -11.19 -4.08 14.62
N LEU A 89 -10.47 -4.50 13.58
CA LEU A 89 -10.84 -4.20 12.22
C LEU A 89 -10.95 -5.48 11.41
N ARG A 90 -11.80 -5.47 10.41
CA ARG A 90 -11.76 -6.43 9.33
C ARG A 90 -11.14 -5.74 8.14
N VAL A 91 -10.12 -6.36 7.56
CA VAL A 91 -9.44 -5.81 6.39
C VAL A 91 -9.60 -6.76 5.21
N TYR A 92 -9.84 -6.20 4.03
CA TYR A 92 -9.87 -6.93 2.78
C TYR A 92 -8.77 -6.34 1.92
N ALA A 93 -7.74 -7.13 1.65
CA ALA A 93 -6.51 -6.60 1.10
C ALA A 93 -5.88 -7.58 0.11
N TYR A 94 -4.96 -7.07 -0.71
CA TYR A 94 -4.28 -7.87 -1.72
C TYR A 94 -2.80 -7.97 -1.38
N GLN A 95 -2.22 -9.15 -1.58
CA GLN A 95 -0.83 -9.42 -1.25
C GLN A 95 0.11 -8.72 -2.23
N ASN A 96 1.19 -8.17 -1.68
CA ASN A 96 2.25 -7.60 -2.49
C ASN A 96 2.96 -8.72 -3.26
N ARG A 97 3.27 -8.48 -4.53
CA ARG A 97 3.88 -9.50 -5.39
C ARG A 97 5.29 -9.85 -4.96
N GLY A 98 5.99 -8.93 -4.33
CA GLY A 98 7.38 -9.14 -3.92
C GLY A 98 7.56 -9.45 -2.45
N ASN A 99 6.52 -9.30 -1.61
CA ASN A 99 6.64 -9.54 -0.19
C ASN A 99 5.33 -10.12 0.34
N PRO A 100 5.33 -11.41 0.75
CA PRO A 100 4.10 -12.08 1.15
C PRO A 100 3.50 -11.58 2.46
N ASN A 101 4.24 -10.78 3.22
CA ASN A 101 3.73 -10.24 4.48
C ASN A 101 3.22 -8.81 4.35
N VAL A 102 3.21 -8.26 3.15
CA VAL A 102 2.73 -6.92 2.87
C VAL A 102 1.48 -7.00 2.01
N TYR A 103 0.45 -6.27 2.41
CA TYR A 103 -0.83 -6.23 1.72
C TYR A 103 -1.27 -4.79 1.55
N ARG A 104 -2.15 -4.54 0.61
CA ARG A 104 -2.78 -3.23 0.44
C ARG A 104 -4.29 -3.38 0.51
N ALA A 105 -4.93 -2.62 1.37
CA ALA A 105 -6.34 -2.76 1.64
C ALA A 105 -7.21 -2.11 0.57
N GLU A 106 -8.20 -2.87 0.11
CA GLU A 106 -9.25 -2.35 -0.75
C GLU A 106 -10.30 -1.66 0.11
N TRP A 107 -10.65 -2.27 1.24
CA TRP A 107 -11.58 -1.70 2.20
C TRP A 107 -11.29 -2.25 3.60
N VAL A 108 -11.82 -1.54 4.59
CA VAL A 108 -11.79 -1.99 5.98
C VAL A 108 -13.18 -1.82 6.58
N GLU A 109 -13.48 -2.63 7.61
CA GLU A 109 -14.67 -2.45 8.42
C GLU A 109 -14.26 -2.15 9.85
N VAL A 110 -14.85 -1.11 10.43
CA VAL A 110 -14.60 -0.73 11.82
C VAL A 110 -15.91 -0.22 12.41
N ALA A 111 -16.23 -0.69 13.60
CA ALA A 111 -17.43 -0.25 14.33
C ALA A 111 -18.70 -0.33 13.46
N GLY A 112 -18.84 -1.40 12.71
CA GLY A 112 -20.03 -1.62 11.88
C GLY A 112 -20.07 -0.83 10.58
N ARG A 113 -18.98 -0.11 10.23
CA ARG A 113 -18.93 0.68 9.00
C ARG A 113 -17.89 0.10 8.05
N ARG A 114 -18.27 -0.06 6.80
CA ARG A 114 -17.32 -0.44 5.76
C ARG A 114 -16.83 0.81 5.04
N ILE A 115 -15.52 0.95 4.93
CA ILE A 115 -14.89 2.13 4.35
C ILE A 115 -14.04 1.68 3.19
N GLU A 116 -14.39 2.16 1.99
CA GLU A 116 -13.63 1.87 0.77
C GLU A 116 -12.43 2.77 0.72
N LEU A 117 -11.27 2.19 0.39
CA LEU A 117 -10.00 2.92 0.42
C LEU A 117 -9.42 3.18 -0.96
N ARG A 118 -10.02 2.64 -2.00
CA ARG A 118 -9.52 2.81 -3.35
C ARG A 118 -10.19 3.97 -4.07
#